data_1d87a8b6ade43f56c8bc05c387a5580f
#
_entry.id   1d87a8b6ade43f56c8bc05c387a5580f
#
_cell.length_a   1.000
_cell.length_b   1.000
_cell.length_c   1.000
_cell.angle_alpha   90.00
_cell.angle_beta   90.00
_cell.angle_gamma   90.00
#
_symmetry.space_group_name_H-M   'P 1'
#
loop_
_entity.id
_entity.type
_entity.pdbx_description
1 polymer ?
#
loop_
_entity_poly.entity_id
_entity_poly.type
_entity_poly.pdbx_seq_one_letter_code
_entity_poly.pdbx_strand_id
1 'polypeptide(L)'
;NNPNLITKLLIVDIAPTQYNHDQSMNISIMKNLPIADLARRSDADQILQKKLPNNSLRAFFLQSLIISSTGNTWQLNLDALEKNMDKIIGFPEIKGKFNGMTLFLKGELSDYISEQHLENINLLFPKNKIITIKNAGHWVHAEATKDFLLVVKKYLSNN
;
A
#
# COMPACT_ATOMS: atom_id res chain seq x y z
N ASN A 1 5.17 -5.51 -21.97
CA ASN A 1 6.06 -5.88 -20.88
C ASN A 1 7.50 -5.93 -21.38
N ASN A 2 8.33 -4.98 -20.94
CA ASN A 2 9.72 -4.83 -21.38
C ASN A 2 10.66 -4.97 -20.15
N PRO A 3 10.94 -6.19 -19.66
CA PRO A 3 11.76 -6.42 -18.48
C PRO A 3 13.20 -5.89 -18.62
N ASN A 4 13.68 -5.76 -19.86
CA ASN A 4 15.03 -5.25 -20.14
C ASN A 4 15.21 -3.75 -19.87
N LEU A 5 14.12 -3.00 -19.70
CA LEU A 5 14.17 -1.58 -19.32
C LEU A 5 14.39 -1.36 -17.82
N ILE A 6 14.24 -2.42 -17.00
CA ILE A 6 14.35 -2.35 -15.55
C ILE A 6 15.63 -3.07 -15.13
N THR A 7 16.58 -2.35 -14.58
CA THR A 7 17.84 -2.92 -14.06
C THR A 7 17.71 -3.44 -12.64
N LYS A 8 16.92 -2.77 -11.80
CA LYS A 8 16.65 -3.13 -10.40
C LYS A 8 15.19 -2.91 -10.06
N LEU A 9 14.63 -3.77 -9.25
CA LEU A 9 13.25 -3.67 -8.77
C LEU A 9 13.23 -3.66 -7.24
N LEU A 10 12.60 -2.65 -6.66
CA LEU A 10 12.31 -2.58 -5.24
C LEU A 10 10.82 -2.77 -5.02
N ILE A 11 10.46 -3.73 -4.20
CA ILE A 11 9.08 -4.03 -3.81
C ILE A 11 8.98 -3.83 -2.29
N VAL A 12 8.04 -2.99 -1.87
CA VAL A 12 7.88 -2.63 -0.46
C VAL A 12 6.61 -3.26 0.09
N ASP A 13 6.81 -4.19 0.98
CA ASP A 13 5.83 -4.86 1.82
C ASP A 13 4.57 -5.37 1.10
N ILE A 14 4.78 -6.01 -0.05
CA ILE A 14 3.75 -6.72 -0.80
C ILE A 14 4.36 -7.94 -1.50
N ALA A 15 3.60 -9.04 -1.60
CA ALA A 15 3.98 -10.25 -2.31
C ALA A 15 3.19 -10.42 -3.62
N PRO A 16 3.70 -11.16 -4.60
CA PRO A 16 3.00 -11.47 -5.85
C PRO A 16 1.95 -12.57 -5.63
N THR A 17 0.88 -12.22 -4.93
CA THR A 17 -0.20 -13.15 -4.55
C THR A 17 -1.54 -12.45 -4.55
N GLN A 18 -2.61 -13.25 -4.59
CA GLN A 18 -3.95 -12.77 -4.27
C GLN A 18 -4.07 -12.67 -2.76
N TYR A 19 -4.48 -11.50 -2.26
CA TYR A 19 -4.78 -11.32 -0.84
C TYR A 19 -6.26 -11.55 -0.56
N ASN A 20 -6.56 -12.03 0.66
CA ASN A 20 -7.93 -12.25 1.10
C ASN A 20 -8.50 -11.06 1.90
N HIS A 21 -7.70 -10.00 2.12
CA HIS A 21 -8.20 -8.81 2.80
C HIS A 21 -8.97 -7.92 1.84
N ASP A 22 -10.09 -7.42 2.29
CA ASP A 22 -10.98 -6.57 1.52
C ASP A 22 -10.98 -5.14 2.10
N GLN A 23 -10.79 -4.15 1.23
CA GLN A 23 -10.84 -2.73 1.59
C GLN A 23 -12.22 -2.11 1.33
N SER A 24 -13.19 -2.88 0.88
CA SER A 24 -14.54 -2.40 0.56
C SER A 24 -15.23 -1.74 1.76
N MET A 25 -15.00 -2.26 2.97
CA MET A 25 -15.50 -1.64 4.19
C MET A 25 -14.97 -0.21 4.37
N ASN A 26 -13.68 -0.01 4.15
CA ASN A 26 -13.06 1.32 4.25
C ASN A 26 -13.61 2.28 3.20
N ILE A 27 -13.79 1.83 1.97
CA ILE A 27 -14.40 2.62 0.90
C ILE A 27 -15.85 2.98 1.26
N SER A 28 -16.62 2.02 1.77
CA SER A 28 -18.00 2.25 2.21
C SER A 28 -18.06 3.30 3.33
N ILE A 29 -17.14 3.25 4.30
CA ILE A 29 -17.06 4.24 5.37
C ILE A 29 -16.77 5.63 4.79
N MET A 30 -15.86 5.75 3.83
CA MET A 30 -15.53 7.03 3.17
C MET A 30 -16.73 7.55 2.36
N LYS A 31 -17.41 6.71 1.59
CA LYS A 31 -18.59 7.08 0.79
C LYS A 31 -19.76 7.58 1.64
N ASN A 32 -19.92 7.01 2.81
CA ASN A 32 -21.00 7.36 3.74
C ASN A 32 -20.68 8.58 4.65
N LEU A 33 -19.50 9.20 4.49
CA LEU A 33 -19.18 10.41 5.22
C LEU A 33 -20.00 11.58 4.64
N PRO A 34 -20.77 12.36 5.45
CA PRO A 34 -21.56 13.48 4.99
C PRO A 34 -20.64 14.68 4.66
N ILE A 35 -19.85 14.57 3.59
CA ILE A 35 -18.81 15.55 3.26
C ILE A 35 -19.38 16.95 2.94
N ALA A 36 -20.62 17.03 2.44
CA ALA A 36 -21.23 18.30 2.06
C ALA A 36 -21.33 19.29 3.24
N ASP A 37 -21.54 18.77 4.45
CA ASP A 37 -21.80 19.56 5.65
C ASP A 37 -20.54 19.86 6.48
N LEU A 38 -19.37 19.43 6.00
CA LEU A 38 -18.10 19.58 6.73
C LEU A 38 -17.49 20.96 6.50
N ALA A 39 -17.16 21.65 7.59
CA ALA A 39 -16.40 22.90 7.51
C ALA A 39 -14.87 22.65 7.45
N ARG A 40 -14.39 21.59 8.08
CA ARG A 40 -12.96 21.27 8.20
C ARG A 40 -12.72 19.77 8.18
N ARG A 41 -11.47 19.38 7.85
CA ARG A 41 -11.04 17.97 7.92
C ARG A 41 -11.11 17.38 9.34
N SER A 42 -10.93 18.21 10.37
CA SER A 42 -11.10 17.79 11.77
C SER A 42 -12.51 17.29 12.09
N ASP A 43 -13.52 17.86 11.45
CA ASP A 43 -14.90 17.44 11.64
C ASP A 43 -15.12 16.05 11.02
N ALA A 44 -14.53 15.83 9.85
CA ALA A 44 -14.48 14.50 9.21
C ALA A 44 -13.76 13.45 10.09
N ASP A 45 -12.62 13.80 10.70
CA ASP A 45 -11.87 12.90 11.58
C ASP A 45 -12.70 12.46 12.78
N GLN A 46 -13.40 13.39 13.43
CA GLN A 46 -14.28 13.09 14.57
C GLN A 46 -15.41 12.11 14.19
N ILE A 47 -16.00 12.27 13.01
CA ILE A 47 -17.05 11.36 12.54
C ILE A 47 -16.47 9.98 12.23
N LEU A 48 -15.33 9.95 11.54
CA LEU A 48 -14.65 8.70 11.16
C LEU A 48 -14.12 7.92 12.36
N GLN A 49 -13.73 8.59 13.45
CA GLN A 49 -13.17 7.97 14.65
C GLN A 49 -14.07 6.86 15.21
N LYS A 50 -15.39 7.01 15.09
CA LYS A 50 -16.37 6.02 15.57
C LYS A 50 -16.30 4.68 14.83
N LYS A 51 -15.89 4.70 13.54
CA LYS A 51 -15.84 3.51 12.67
C LYS A 51 -14.41 3.06 12.37
N LEU A 52 -13.46 3.98 12.44
CA LEU A 52 -12.04 3.76 12.15
C LEU A 52 -11.22 4.26 13.36
N PRO A 53 -10.97 3.40 14.37
CA PRO A 53 -10.23 3.82 15.57
C PRO A 53 -8.75 4.13 15.31
N ASN A 54 -8.17 3.58 14.24
CA ASN A 54 -6.77 3.80 13.88
C ASN A 54 -6.55 5.22 13.34
N ASN A 55 -5.81 6.04 14.09
CA ASN A 55 -5.53 7.45 13.78
C ASN A 55 -4.76 7.62 12.46
N SER A 56 -3.74 6.78 12.24
CA SER A 56 -2.90 6.86 11.03
C SER A 56 -3.70 6.55 9.76
N LEU A 57 -4.59 5.55 9.85
CA LEU A 57 -5.47 5.19 8.73
C LEU A 57 -6.47 6.31 8.42
N ARG A 58 -7.09 6.94 9.44
CA ARG A 58 -7.97 8.10 9.24
C ARG A 58 -7.23 9.26 8.60
N ALA A 59 -6.05 9.61 9.14
CA ALA A 59 -5.22 10.67 8.59
C ALA A 59 -4.87 10.41 7.12
N PHE A 60 -4.55 9.17 6.76
CA PHE A 60 -4.28 8.76 5.39
C PHE A 60 -5.50 8.98 4.47
N PHE A 61 -6.69 8.53 4.86
CA PHE A 61 -7.90 8.75 4.05
C PHE A 61 -8.23 10.23 3.89
N LEU A 62 -8.12 10.99 4.97
CA LEU A 62 -8.43 12.42 4.97
C LEU A 62 -7.47 13.27 4.12
N GLN A 63 -6.31 12.76 3.72
CA GLN A 63 -5.45 13.45 2.75
C GLN A 63 -6.14 13.62 1.40
N SER A 64 -7.02 12.68 1.03
CA SER A 64 -7.77 12.73 -0.22
C SER A 64 -9.08 13.54 -0.14
N LEU A 65 -9.47 14.05 1.04
CA LEU A 65 -10.63 14.91 1.18
C LEU A 65 -10.26 16.37 0.88
N ILE A 66 -10.93 16.98 -0.09
CA ILE A 66 -10.84 18.39 -0.40
C ILE A 66 -12.00 19.11 0.31
N ILE A 67 -11.66 20.10 1.13
CA ILE A 67 -12.61 21.06 1.69
C ILE A 67 -12.51 22.35 0.88
N SER A 68 -13.61 22.77 0.27
CA SER A 68 -13.64 23.93 -0.63
C SER A 68 -14.94 24.72 -0.49
N SER A 69 -14.88 26.03 -0.73
CA SER A 69 -16.05 26.91 -0.77
C SER A 69 -17.02 26.58 -1.92
N THR A 70 -16.56 25.88 -2.94
CA THR A 70 -17.37 25.43 -4.08
C THR A 70 -17.97 24.05 -3.90
N GLY A 71 -17.69 23.39 -2.77
CA GLY A 71 -18.15 22.05 -2.41
C GLY A 71 -17.01 21.11 -2.04
N ASN A 72 -17.29 20.25 -1.09
CA ASN A 72 -16.35 19.26 -0.62
C ASN A 72 -16.37 18.01 -1.51
N THR A 73 -15.22 17.39 -1.76
CA THR A 73 -15.13 16.23 -2.61
C THR A 73 -13.95 15.32 -2.22
N TRP A 74 -14.06 14.05 -2.57
CA TRP A 74 -12.92 13.12 -2.54
C TRP A 74 -12.11 13.26 -3.84
N GLN A 75 -10.78 13.33 -3.74
CA GLN A 75 -9.88 13.23 -4.89
C GLN A 75 -9.92 11.83 -5.53
N LEU A 76 -10.22 10.82 -4.72
CA LEU A 76 -10.31 9.42 -5.14
C LEU A 76 -11.67 9.15 -5.78
N ASN A 77 -11.68 8.41 -6.89
CA ASN A 77 -12.90 7.85 -7.45
C ASN A 77 -13.30 6.60 -6.65
N LEU A 78 -14.04 6.81 -5.56
CA LEU A 78 -14.42 5.73 -4.63
C LEU A 78 -15.30 4.66 -5.30
N ASP A 79 -16.15 5.05 -6.26
CA ASP A 79 -16.99 4.10 -7.01
C ASP A 79 -16.14 3.19 -7.92
N ALA A 80 -15.14 3.75 -8.58
CA ALA A 80 -14.22 2.97 -9.39
C ALA A 80 -13.35 2.03 -8.53
N LEU A 81 -12.89 2.49 -7.36
CA LEU A 81 -12.15 1.66 -6.42
C LEU A 81 -13.00 0.50 -5.92
N GLU A 82 -14.23 0.76 -5.48
CA GLU A 82 -15.16 -0.26 -5.00
C GLU A 82 -15.43 -1.32 -6.08
N LYS A 83 -15.76 -0.88 -7.30
CA LYS A 83 -16.08 -1.76 -8.43
C LYS A 83 -14.92 -2.65 -8.87
N ASN A 84 -13.68 -2.20 -8.66
CA ASN A 84 -12.48 -2.92 -9.12
C ASN A 84 -11.63 -3.47 -7.97
N MET A 85 -12.16 -3.54 -6.75
CA MET A 85 -11.40 -3.95 -5.58
C MET A 85 -10.75 -5.32 -5.77
N ASP A 86 -11.48 -6.32 -6.25
CA ASP A 86 -10.95 -7.66 -6.50
C ASP A 86 -9.72 -7.67 -7.43
N LYS A 87 -9.71 -6.76 -8.41
CA LYS A 87 -8.56 -6.61 -9.31
C LYS A 87 -7.38 -5.90 -8.67
N ILE A 88 -7.66 -5.00 -7.72
CA ILE A 88 -6.64 -4.19 -7.03
C ILE A 88 -5.91 -5.05 -5.99
N ILE A 89 -6.64 -5.88 -5.23
CA ILE A 89 -6.07 -6.77 -4.21
C ILE A 89 -5.55 -8.08 -4.80
N GLY A 90 -5.88 -8.36 -6.06
CA GLY A 90 -5.42 -9.55 -6.78
C GLY A 90 -4.04 -9.38 -7.38
N PHE A 91 -3.45 -10.51 -7.72
CA PHE A 91 -2.24 -10.54 -8.53
C PHE A 91 -2.53 -11.30 -9.83
N PRO A 92 -2.27 -10.72 -11.00
CA PRO A 92 -2.57 -11.37 -12.27
C PRO A 92 -1.70 -12.61 -12.48
N GLU A 93 -2.23 -13.60 -13.18
CA GLU A 93 -1.42 -14.74 -13.64
C GLU A 93 -0.34 -14.23 -14.61
N ILE A 94 0.92 -14.39 -14.23
CA ILE A 94 2.06 -13.95 -15.03
C ILE A 94 2.80 -15.18 -15.59
N LYS A 95 2.86 -15.26 -16.92
CA LYS A 95 3.69 -16.24 -17.61
C LYS A 95 5.11 -15.65 -17.78
N GLY A 96 6.04 -16.00 -16.91
CA GLY A 96 7.41 -15.53 -17.01
C GLY A 96 8.02 -15.16 -15.66
N LYS A 97 9.27 -14.70 -15.71
CA LYS A 97 10.08 -14.33 -14.54
C LYS A 97 10.74 -12.98 -14.79
N PHE A 98 10.93 -12.22 -13.73
CA PHE A 98 11.82 -11.06 -13.78
C PHE A 98 13.22 -11.49 -13.32
N ASN A 99 14.19 -11.56 -14.24
CA ASN A 99 15.54 -12.02 -13.97
C ASN A 99 16.49 -10.91 -13.49
N GLY A 100 16.00 -9.68 -13.32
CA GLY A 100 16.74 -8.56 -12.74
C GLY A 100 16.91 -8.69 -11.23
N MET A 101 17.82 -7.89 -10.68
CA MET A 101 17.98 -7.80 -9.22
C MET A 101 16.68 -7.26 -8.59
N THR A 102 16.17 -7.98 -7.60
CA THR A 102 14.93 -7.60 -6.90
C THR A 102 15.15 -7.56 -5.39
N LEU A 103 14.79 -6.45 -4.77
CA LEU A 103 14.75 -6.33 -3.32
C LEU A 103 13.29 -6.27 -2.85
N PHE A 104 12.90 -7.23 -2.01
CA PHE A 104 11.69 -7.15 -1.21
C PHE A 104 12.06 -6.58 0.16
N LEU A 105 11.41 -5.49 0.54
CA LEU A 105 11.61 -4.85 1.82
C LEU A 105 10.33 -4.97 2.62
N LYS A 106 10.34 -5.72 3.73
CA LYS A 106 9.14 -6.00 4.53
C LYS A 106 9.24 -5.40 5.93
N GLY A 107 8.09 -5.06 6.50
CA GLY A 107 7.97 -4.76 7.93
C GLY A 107 7.94 -6.04 8.76
N GLU A 108 8.61 -6.02 9.92
CA GLU A 108 8.65 -7.17 10.84
C GLU A 108 7.25 -7.53 11.37
N LEU A 109 6.41 -6.51 11.59
CA LEU A 109 5.06 -6.63 12.15
C LEU A 109 3.98 -6.73 11.05
N SER A 110 4.40 -6.91 9.78
CA SER A 110 3.50 -7.00 8.63
C SER A 110 3.33 -8.42 8.16
N ASP A 111 2.10 -8.80 7.82
CA ASP A 111 1.74 -10.11 7.27
C ASP A 111 1.74 -10.15 5.73
N TYR A 112 2.00 -9.01 5.06
CA TYR A 112 1.97 -8.93 3.59
C TYR A 112 3.04 -9.78 2.90
N ILE A 113 4.19 -10.00 3.56
CA ILE A 113 5.20 -10.96 3.11
C ILE A 113 5.44 -11.95 4.25
N SER A 114 4.96 -13.17 4.10
CA SER A 114 5.10 -14.27 5.06
C SER A 114 5.70 -15.51 4.38
N GLU A 115 5.97 -16.56 5.13
CA GLU A 115 6.60 -17.80 4.61
C GLU A 115 5.82 -18.41 3.44
N GLN A 116 4.50 -18.41 3.49
CA GLN A 116 3.64 -18.92 2.42
C GLN A 116 3.84 -18.22 1.06
N HIS A 117 4.40 -17.01 1.05
CA HIS A 117 4.62 -16.22 -0.17
C HIS A 117 5.99 -16.45 -0.80
N LEU A 118 6.94 -17.09 -0.07
CA LEU A 118 8.33 -17.23 -0.50
C LEU A 118 8.49 -18.04 -1.78
N GLU A 119 7.69 -19.09 -1.94
CA GLU A 119 7.72 -19.91 -3.15
C GLU A 119 7.39 -19.09 -4.40
N ASN A 120 6.30 -18.32 -4.35
CA ASN A 120 5.89 -17.44 -5.47
C ASN A 120 6.90 -16.32 -5.74
N ILE A 121 7.46 -15.75 -4.68
CA ILE A 121 8.52 -14.74 -4.80
C ILE A 121 9.73 -15.32 -5.52
N ASN A 122 10.20 -16.51 -5.12
CA ASN A 122 11.36 -17.17 -5.73
C ASN A 122 11.09 -17.59 -7.18
N LEU A 123 9.87 -18.04 -7.46
CA LEU A 123 9.46 -18.46 -8.80
C LEU A 123 9.48 -17.27 -9.77
N LEU A 124 8.90 -16.14 -9.39
CA LEU A 124 8.75 -14.98 -10.26
C LEU A 124 9.97 -14.04 -10.26
N PHE A 125 10.74 -14.03 -9.18
CA PHE A 125 11.91 -13.18 -8.98
C PHE A 125 13.12 -14.01 -8.52
N PRO A 126 13.74 -14.82 -9.38
CA PRO A 126 14.80 -15.77 -8.96
C PRO A 126 16.05 -15.08 -8.39
N LYS A 127 16.29 -13.81 -8.68
CA LYS A 127 17.37 -13.00 -8.11
C LYS A 127 16.85 -12.02 -7.04
N ASN A 128 15.97 -12.51 -6.17
CA ASN A 128 15.43 -11.71 -5.09
C ASN A 128 16.31 -11.73 -3.84
N LYS A 129 16.15 -10.69 -3.03
CA LYS A 129 16.61 -10.61 -1.65
C LYS A 129 15.49 -10.02 -0.82
N ILE A 130 15.24 -10.57 0.36
CA ILE A 130 14.25 -10.04 1.31
C ILE A 130 15.01 -9.41 2.48
N ILE A 131 14.67 -8.16 2.81
CA ILE A 131 15.17 -7.46 4.00
C ILE A 131 13.98 -7.10 4.89
N THR A 132 14.08 -7.45 6.17
CA THR A 132 13.08 -7.12 7.18
C THR A 132 13.50 -5.87 7.94
N ILE A 133 12.62 -4.88 8.03
CA ILE A 133 12.80 -3.69 8.87
C ILE A 133 12.11 -3.95 10.22
N LYS A 134 12.89 -3.88 11.28
CA LYS A 134 12.43 -4.14 12.65
C LYS A 134 11.41 -3.10 13.12
N ASN A 135 10.46 -3.55 13.95
CA ASN A 135 9.42 -2.72 14.56
C ASN A 135 8.56 -1.92 13.57
N ALA A 136 8.52 -2.31 12.30
CA ALA A 136 7.68 -1.67 11.28
C ALA A 136 6.54 -2.61 10.86
N GLY A 137 5.34 -2.05 10.71
CA GLY A 137 4.20 -2.69 10.07
C GLY A 137 4.21 -2.49 8.55
N HIS A 138 3.01 -2.44 7.95
CA HIS A 138 2.87 -2.30 6.50
C HIS A 138 3.41 -0.97 5.95
N TRP A 139 3.30 0.10 6.69
CA TRP A 139 3.79 1.42 6.26
C TRP A 139 5.27 1.63 6.64
N VAL A 140 6.11 0.72 6.19
CA VAL A 140 7.54 0.66 6.50
C VAL A 140 8.23 2.02 6.33
N HIS A 141 7.92 2.74 5.26
CA HIS A 141 8.48 4.05 4.93
C HIS A 141 8.08 5.15 5.92
N ALA A 142 6.94 5.03 6.57
CA ALA A 142 6.44 5.99 7.56
C ALA A 142 6.82 5.58 9.00
N GLU A 143 6.73 4.28 9.31
CA GLU A 143 6.95 3.76 10.66
C GLU A 143 8.44 3.63 11.01
N ALA A 144 9.30 3.35 10.02
CA ALA A 144 10.76 3.22 10.18
C ALA A 144 11.53 3.97 9.09
N THR A 145 11.23 5.24 8.89
CA THR A 145 11.74 6.08 7.79
C THR A 145 13.26 6.05 7.65
N LYS A 146 14.01 6.09 8.75
CA LYS A 146 15.50 6.11 8.73
C LYS A 146 16.05 4.81 8.16
N ASP A 147 15.58 3.66 8.67
CA ASP A 147 16.05 2.34 8.24
C ASP A 147 15.60 2.05 6.81
N PHE A 148 14.36 2.42 6.48
CA PHE A 148 13.86 2.36 5.11
C PHE A 148 14.76 3.10 4.13
N LEU A 149 15.07 4.37 4.39
CA LEU A 149 15.92 5.18 3.53
C LEU A 149 17.34 4.65 3.43
N LEU A 150 17.90 4.12 4.52
CA LEU A 150 19.24 3.51 4.55
C LEU A 150 19.31 2.32 3.58
N VAL A 151 18.34 1.41 3.68
CA VAL A 151 18.28 0.21 2.83
C VAL A 151 18.05 0.57 1.37
N VAL A 152 17.11 1.48 1.09
CA VAL A 152 16.79 1.92 -0.27
C VAL A 152 18.00 2.59 -0.93
N LYS A 153 18.64 3.55 -0.25
CA LYS A 153 19.83 4.21 -0.77
C LYS A 153 20.95 3.21 -1.07
N LYS A 154 21.26 2.29 -0.12
CA LYS A 154 22.26 1.24 -0.31
C LYS A 154 21.94 0.35 -1.51
N TYR A 155 20.69 -0.04 -1.67
CA TYR A 155 20.25 -0.90 -2.79
C TYR A 155 20.38 -0.20 -4.14
N LEU A 156 19.98 1.06 -4.23
CA LEU A 156 20.03 1.82 -5.49
C LEU A 156 21.45 2.23 -5.87
N SER A 157 22.32 2.55 -4.89
CA SER A 157 23.71 2.99 -5.15
C SER A 157 24.68 1.87 -5.51
N ASN A 158 24.40 0.62 -5.13
CA ASN A 158 25.27 -0.50 -5.51
C ASN A 158 25.01 -0.89 -6.97
N ASN A 159 25.99 -0.68 -7.83
CA ASN A 159 25.96 -1.15 -9.23
C ASN A 159 26.08 -2.68 -9.30
#